data_1d2fd26c601aa1a492bc92fa8d173fc6
#
_entry.id   1d2fd26c601aa1a492bc92fa8d173fc6
#
_cell.length_a   1.000
_cell.length_b   1.000
_cell.length_c   1.000
_cell.angle_alpha   90.00
_cell.angle_beta   90.00
_cell.angle_gamma   90.00
#
_symmetry.space_group_name_H-M   'P 1'
#
loop_
_entity.id
_entity.type
_entity.pdbx_description
1 polymer ?
#
loop_
_entity_poly.entity_id
_entity_poly.type
_entity_poly.pdbx_seq_one_letter_code
_entity_poly.pdbx_strand_id
1 'polypeptide(L)'
;MRDFLRSGKLLTLMLGHLTVDSYVGVIPVLFPLLIGRFKLSLATVGLVSLAYSGMAAVSQPLFGFLADRFGTRFTGLALGWTAITFSLIGFVTSFPLLVALAFASGLGSGAFHPMAALDVRALLPAWRRSFGMSIYVTAGTVGVAVGPLIGILLFHAFGIHGTGLLVIPGLVTGGYLLWRMRGTVQGGIGPSRAAAAAAGRVPVMALAVVIGVMMSRSWTVNVFQAFTPTWYKQLGYGPEFYGPLAATLVLASAVGTVGCGTLADRYGRRSVILATLVLSVPAILLYTLFPGPWAFATGILIGFLAASTAPLMLLMAQQLMASRAGLASGLVMGLGFVTGAIGIPINGAIADSIGLQRSLMTHVVLVVVTIGIAWFLPREAQMERYSEREEVLRARQAPGVPSPP
;
A
#
# COMPACT_ATOMS: atom_id res chain seq x y z
N MET A 1 21.37 -14.67 12.15
CA MET A 1 20.00 -14.69 11.56
C MET A 1 18.94 -15.16 12.56
N ARG A 2 19.20 -16.26 13.30
CA ARG A 2 18.26 -16.78 14.32
C ARG A 2 17.96 -15.80 15.45
N ASP A 3 18.94 -15.11 16.00
CA ASP A 3 18.75 -14.19 17.15
C ASP A 3 17.99 -12.90 16.79
N PHE A 4 18.13 -12.45 15.54
CA PHE A 4 17.43 -11.29 15.02
C PHE A 4 15.92 -11.56 14.82
N LEU A 5 15.56 -12.69 14.22
CA LEU A 5 14.16 -13.10 14.07
C LEU A 5 13.54 -13.54 15.42
N ARG A 6 14.36 -13.85 16.41
CA ARG A 6 13.92 -14.14 17.79
C ARG A 6 13.68 -12.88 18.63
N SER A 7 13.94 -11.67 18.11
CA SER A 7 13.58 -10.45 18.84
C SER A 7 12.06 -10.39 19.03
N GLY A 8 11.60 -10.69 20.23
CA GLY A 8 10.17 -10.69 20.55
C GLY A 8 9.49 -9.35 20.26
N LYS A 9 10.22 -8.21 20.31
CA LYS A 9 9.69 -6.88 19.97
C LYS A 9 9.44 -6.72 18.48
N LEU A 10 10.36 -7.18 17.62
CA LEU A 10 10.19 -7.13 16.17
C LEU A 10 9.00 -8.00 15.73
N LEU A 11 8.92 -9.23 16.25
CA LEU A 11 7.79 -10.12 15.97
C LEU A 11 6.45 -9.51 16.42
N THR A 12 6.43 -8.80 17.54
CA THR A 12 5.23 -8.09 18.02
C THR A 12 4.83 -6.97 17.06
N LEU A 13 5.79 -6.19 16.54
CA LEU A 13 5.52 -5.15 15.52
C LEU A 13 5.06 -5.74 14.19
N MET A 14 5.63 -6.87 13.78
CA MET A 14 5.19 -7.62 12.59
C MET A 14 3.75 -8.12 12.75
N LEU A 15 3.41 -8.68 13.92
CA LEU A 15 2.04 -9.10 14.22
C LEU A 15 1.07 -7.92 14.23
N GLY A 16 1.50 -6.77 14.78
CA GLY A 16 0.73 -5.53 14.71
C GLY A 16 0.47 -5.08 13.27
N HIS A 17 1.49 -5.13 12.41
CA HIS A 17 1.37 -4.76 11.00
C HIS A 17 0.45 -5.71 10.24
N LEU A 18 0.63 -7.03 10.43
CA LEU A 18 -0.28 -8.04 9.88
C LEU A 18 -1.73 -7.77 10.30
N THR A 19 -1.95 -7.47 11.58
CA THR A 19 -3.30 -7.24 12.12
C THR A 19 -3.92 -5.97 11.57
N VAL A 20 -3.20 -4.82 11.54
CA VAL A 20 -3.76 -3.57 11.03
C VAL A 20 -4.08 -3.64 9.54
N ASP A 21 -3.25 -4.33 8.76
CA ASP A 21 -3.43 -4.46 7.32
C ASP A 21 -4.48 -5.52 6.95
N SER A 22 -4.78 -6.47 7.85
CA SER A 22 -5.90 -7.38 7.62
C SER A 22 -7.24 -6.66 7.52
N TYR A 23 -7.44 -5.53 8.20
CA TYR A 23 -8.67 -4.74 8.08
C TYR A 23 -8.87 -4.19 6.67
N VAL A 24 -7.80 -3.65 6.04
CA VAL A 24 -7.92 -3.20 4.65
C VAL A 24 -8.20 -4.36 3.70
N GLY A 25 -7.63 -5.53 3.98
CA GLY A 25 -7.89 -6.76 3.23
C GLY A 25 -9.33 -7.26 3.33
N VAL A 26 -10.04 -6.99 4.44
CA VAL A 26 -11.46 -7.35 4.61
C VAL A 26 -12.39 -6.47 3.76
N ILE A 27 -12.03 -5.22 3.47
CA ILE A 27 -12.92 -4.25 2.79
C ILE A 27 -13.49 -4.77 1.47
N PRO A 28 -12.71 -5.36 0.55
CA PRO A 28 -13.22 -5.86 -0.72
C PRO A 28 -14.33 -6.93 -0.58
N VAL A 29 -14.19 -7.85 0.36
CA VAL A 29 -15.19 -8.91 0.60
C VAL A 29 -16.39 -8.43 1.41
N LEU A 30 -16.28 -7.25 2.05
CA LEU A 30 -17.40 -6.57 2.70
C LEU A 30 -18.30 -5.84 1.69
N PHE A 31 -17.77 -5.39 0.53
CA PHE A 31 -18.53 -4.65 -0.49
C PHE A 31 -19.84 -5.34 -0.90
N PRO A 32 -19.84 -6.65 -1.26
CA PRO A 32 -21.07 -7.34 -1.63
C PRO A 32 -22.16 -7.31 -0.57
N LEU A 33 -21.79 -7.29 0.72
CA LEU A 33 -22.74 -7.22 1.84
C LEU A 33 -23.26 -5.79 2.02
N LEU A 34 -22.40 -4.77 1.92
CA LEU A 34 -22.77 -3.37 2.03
C LEU A 34 -23.70 -2.94 0.89
N ILE A 35 -23.39 -3.36 -0.36
CA ILE A 35 -24.25 -3.10 -1.52
C ILE A 35 -25.66 -3.66 -1.29
N GLY A 36 -25.76 -4.91 -0.83
CA GLY A 36 -27.06 -5.55 -0.55
C GLY A 36 -27.82 -4.85 0.58
N ARG A 37 -27.14 -4.53 1.68
CA ARG A 37 -27.76 -3.95 2.88
C ARG A 37 -28.26 -2.50 2.67
N PHE A 38 -27.46 -1.67 2.02
CA PHE A 38 -27.74 -0.24 1.86
C PHE A 38 -28.21 0.13 0.45
N LYS A 39 -28.37 -0.85 -0.45
CA LYS A 39 -28.73 -0.67 -1.86
C LYS A 39 -27.81 0.35 -2.56
N LEU A 40 -26.49 0.21 -2.32
CA LEU A 40 -25.49 1.14 -2.83
C LEU A 40 -25.17 0.86 -4.30
N SER A 41 -24.83 1.92 -5.04
CA SER A 41 -24.11 1.80 -6.31
C SER A 41 -22.64 1.41 -6.06
N LEU A 42 -21.96 0.97 -7.12
CA LEU A 42 -20.53 0.61 -7.05
C LEU A 42 -19.67 1.85 -6.76
N ALA A 43 -20.04 3.01 -7.27
CA ALA A 43 -19.41 4.27 -6.93
C ALA A 43 -19.52 4.56 -5.43
N THR A 44 -20.73 4.42 -4.88
CA THR A 44 -21.00 4.75 -3.48
C THR A 44 -20.31 3.81 -2.51
N VAL A 45 -20.29 2.50 -2.80
CA VAL A 45 -19.55 1.55 -1.93
C VAL A 45 -18.03 1.81 -2.01
N GLY A 46 -17.52 2.26 -3.15
CA GLY A 46 -16.13 2.68 -3.31
C GLY A 46 -15.71 3.82 -2.38
N LEU A 47 -16.64 4.69 -1.96
CA LEU A 47 -16.37 5.75 -0.97
C LEU A 47 -15.98 5.18 0.41
N VAL A 48 -16.41 3.97 0.75
CA VAL A 48 -15.99 3.31 2.00
C VAL A 48 -14.49 3.00 1.97
N SER A 49 -14.00 2.47 0.84
CA SER A 49 -12.57 2.23 0.65
C SER A 49 -11.78 3.54 0.57
N LEU A 50 -12.31 4.56 -0.10
CA LEU A 50 -11.70 5.88 -0.14
C LEU A 50 -11.61 6.51 1.25
N ALA A 51 -12.67 6.41 2.06
CA ALA A 51 -12.69 6.94 3.42
C ALA A 51 -11.62 6.27 4.30
N TYR A 52 -11.50 4.95 4.22
CA TYR A 52 -10.49 4.20 4.98
C TYR A 52 -9.08 4.45 4.45
N SER A 53 -8.81 4.04 3.20
CA SER A 53 -7.45 4.03 2.64
C SER A 53 -6.93 5.43 2.32
N GLY A 54 -7.82 6.32 1.86
CA GLY A 54 -7.49 7.72 1.61
C GLY A 54 -7.12 8.43 2.90
N MET A 55 -7.91 8.23 3.97
CA MET A 55 -7.61 8.84 5.27
C MET A 55 -6.35 8.26 5.89
N ALA A 56 -6.14 6.95 5.81
CA ALA A 56 -4.89 6.32 6.23
C ALA A 56 -3.69 6.97 5.54
N ALA A 57 -3.73 7.12 4.20
CA ALA A 57 -2.65 7.69 3.43
C ALA A 57 -2.36 9.17 3.77
N VAL A 58 -3.40 10.00 3.81
CA VAL A 58 -3.28 11.45 4.04
C VAL A 58 -2.84 11.78 5.47
N SER A 59 -3.23 10.96 6.44
CA SER A 59 -2.90 11.20 7.85
C SER A 59 -1.50 10.73 8.27
N GLN A 60 -0.86 9.83 7.51
CA GLN A 60 0.49 9.32 7.85
C GLN A 60 1.55 10.42 8.07
N PRO A 61 1.68 11.46 7.22
CA PRO A 61 2.64 12.53 7.46
C PRO A 61 2.40 13.29 8.77
N LEU A 62 1.13 13.54 9.12
CA LEU A 62 0.76 14.17 10.39
C LEU A 62 1.16 13.31 11.58
N PHE A 63 0.81 12.02 11.54
CA PHE A 63 1.15 11.10 12.63
C PHE A 63 2.64 10.79 12.70
N GLY A 64 3.36 10.83 11.58
CA GLY A 64 4.82 10.77 11.55
C GLY A 64 5.44 11.95 12.28
N PHE A 65 4.98 13.18 12.00
CA PHE A 65 5.41 14.39 12.72
C PHE A 65 5.08 14.33 14.22
N LEU A 66 3.89 13.85 14.58
CA LEU A 66 3.50 13.68 15.97
C LEU A 66 4.37 12.60 16.67
N ALA A 67 4.71 11.52 15.98
CA ALA A 67 5.58 10.47 16.51
C ALA A 67 7.01 10.97 16.74
N ASP A 68 7.53 11.81 15.84
CA ASP A 68 8.84 12.46 16.05
C ASP A 68 8.84 13.36 17.30
N ARG A 69 7.73 14.01 17.61
CA ARG A 69 7.61 14.94 18.74
C ARG A 69 7.26 14.24 20.06
N PHE A 70 6.30 13.32 20.04
CA PHE A 70 5.70 12.70 21.23
C PHE A 70 6.12 11.24 21.44
N GLY A 71 6.87 10.67 20.48
CA GLY A 71 7.30 9.29 20.49
C GLY A 71 6.23 8.29 20.03
N THR A 72 6.62 7.03 20.00
CA THR A 72 5.84 5.90 19.43
C THR A 72 4.95 5.19 20.46
N ARG A 73 4.77 5.76 21.66
CA ARG A 73 4.00 5.13 22.76
C ARG A 73 2.55 4.79 22.44
N PHE A 74 1.98 5.40 21.40
CA PHE A 74 0.58 5.24 21.01
C PHE A 74 0.36 4.18 19.90
N THR A 75 1.41 3.49 19.43
CA THR A 75 1.31 2.49 18.36
C THR A 75 0.22 1.44 18.63
N GLY A 76 0.18 0.86 19.83
CA GLY A 76 -0.84 -0.12 20.19
C GLY A 76 -2.25 0.48 20.34
N LEU A 77 -2.36 1.74 20.78
CA LEU A 77 -3.66 2.44 20.86
C LEU A 77 -4.20 2.74 19.47
N ALA A 78 -3.34 3.11 18.51
CA ALA A 78 -3.73 3.34 17.12
C ALA A 78 -4.30 2.06 16.48
N LEU A 79 -3.70 0.90 16.73
CA LEU A 79 -4.24 -0.39 16.31
C LEU A 79 -5.59 -0.71 16.99
N GLY A 80 -5.68 -0.51 18.31
CA GLY A 80 -6.93 -0.71 19.06
C GLY A 80 -8.06 0.21 18.57
N TRP A 81 -7.75 1.46 18.26
CA TRP A 81 -8.69 2.40 17.65
C TRP A 81 -9.20 1.90 16.29
N THR A 82 -8.29 1.48 15.39
CA THR A 82 -8.66 0.87 14.10
C THR A 82 -9.59 -0.32 14.32
N ALA A 83 -9.24 -1.21 15.24
CA ALA A 83 -10.01 -2.41 15.52
C ALA A 83 -11.43 -2.11 15.99
N ILE A 84 -11.60 -1.19 16.95
CA ILE A 84 -12.90 -0.81 17.48
C ILE A 84 -13.75 -0.17 16.38
N THR A 85 -13.22 0.86 15.71
CA THR A 85 -14.00 1.62 14.72
C THR A 85 -14.36 0.77 13.50
N PHE A 86 -13.44 -0.09 13.03
CA PHE A 86 -13.72 -1.01 11.93
C PHE A 86 -14.76 -2.07 12.30
N SER A 87 -14.68 -2.62 13.50
CA SER A 87 -15.60 -3.67 13.94
C SER A 87 -17.04 -3.18 14.08
N LEU A 88 -17.25 -1.89 14.34
CA LEU A 88 -18.57 -1.28 14.41
C LEU A 88 -19.25 -1.13 13.03
N ILE A 89 -18.52 -1.23 11.92
CA ILE A 89 -19.05 -1.06 10.56
C ILE A 89 -20.24 -1.97 10.28
N GLY A 90 -20.23 -3.21 10.75
CA GLY A 90 -21.32 -4.17 10.53
C GLY A 90 -22.60 -3.88 11.31
N PHE A 91 -22.57 -2.97 12.28
CA PHE A 91 -23.70 -2.68 13.16
C PHE A 91 -24.42 -1.38 12.83
N VAL A 92 -23.84 -0.54 11.96
CA VAL A 92 -24.46 0.74 11.58
C VAL A 92 -25.68 0.56 10.68
N THR A 93 -26.62 1.49 10.81
CA THR A 93 -27.88 1.50 10.06
C THR A 93 -27.94 2.55 8.97
N SER A 94 -26.95 3.46 8.91
CA SER A 94 -26.91 4.54 7.94
C SER A 94 -25.57 4.59 7.19
N PHE A 95 -25.62 4.95 5.90
CA PHE A 95 -24.43 5.07 5.08
C PHE A 95 -23.45 6.18 5.53
N PRO A 96 -23.92 7.38 5.96
CA PRO A 96 -23.00 8.39 6.50
C PRO A 96 -22.20 7.91 7.71
N LEU A 97 -22.83 7.17 8.63
CA LEU A 97 -22.14 6.59 9.79
C LEU A 97 -21.15 5.51 9.38
N LEU A 98 -21.48 4.69 8.37
CA LEU A 98 -20.57 3.73 7.78
C LEU A 98 -19.29 4.41 7.27
N VAL A 99 -19.44 5.47 6.48
CA VAL A 99 -18.30 6.24 5.94
C VAL A 99 -17.50 6.91 7.06
N ALA A 100 -18.18 7.46 8.08
CA ALA A 100 -17.51 8.05 9.23
C ALA A 100 -16.68 7.03 10.03
N LEU A 101 -17.18 5.80 10.21
CA LEU A 101 -16.41 4.74 10.85
C LEU A 101 -15.25 4.25 9.99
N ALA A 102 -15.42 4.13 8.68
CA ALA A 102 -14.33 3.81 7.77
C ALA A 102 -13.22 4.88 7.81
N PHE A 103 -13.61 6.16 7.81
CA PHE A 103 -12.70 7.29 7.98
C PHE A 103 -11.95 7.23 9.33
N ALA A 104 -12.67 7.01 10.43
CA ALA A 104 -12.09 6.89 11.77
C ALA A 104 -11.11 5.70 11.86
N SER A 105 -11.45 4.57 11.21
CA SER A 105 -10.58 3.40 11.14
C SER A 105 -9.31 3.70 10.34
N GLY A 106 -9.44 4.43 9.23
CA GLY A 106 -8.32 4.90 8.43
C GLY A 106 -7.35 5.80 9.22
N LEU A 107 -7.87 6.69 10.08
CA LEU A 107 -7.04 7.50 10.98
C LEU A 107 -6.17 6.65 11.90
N GLY A 108 -6.73 5.62 12.51
CA GLY A 108 -5.97 4.71 13.38
C GLY A 108 -4.89 3.95 12.60
N SER A 109 -5.24 3.42 11.43
CA SER A 109 -4.27 2.76 10.54
C SER A 109 -3.16 3.73 10.11
N GLY A 110 -3.52 4.96 9.71
CA GLY A 110 -2.56 6.00 9.34
C GLY A 110 -1.64 6.43 10.48
N ALA A 111 -2.09 6.35 11.74
CA ALA A 111 -1.28 6.60 12.92
C ALA A 111 -0.33 5.43 13.23
N PHE A 112 -0.80 4.19 13.06
CA PHE A 112 -0.02 2.98 13.35
C PHE A 112 1.25 2.90 12.52
N HIS A 113 1.15 3.08 11.19
CA HIS A 113 2.25 2.80 10.26
C HIS A 113 3.54 3.60 10.53
N PRO A 114 3.53 4.94 10.65
CA PRO A 114 4.74 5.69 10.90
C PRO A 114 5.33 5.41 12.28
N MET A 115 4.50 5.25 13.32
CA MET A 115 4.96 4.94 14.67
C MET A 115 5.63 3.56 14.72
N ALA A 116 4.99 2.53 14.16
CA ALA A 116 5.55 1.18 14.12
C ALA A 116 6.83 1.11 13.27
N ALA A 117 6.89 1.82 12.13
CA ALA A 117 8.09 1.89 11.31
C ALA A 117 9.28 2.53 12.03
N LEU A 118 9.05 3.57 12.85
CA LEU A 118 10.08 4.17 13.71
C LEU A 118 10.60 3.18 14.74
N ASP A 119 9.71 2.46 15.41
CA ASP A 119 10.09 1.42 16.38
C ASP A 119 10.90 0.31 15.73
N VAL A 120 10.47 -0.19 14.57
CA VAL A 120 11.22 -1.20 13.79
C VAL A 120 12.61 -0.68 13.44
N ARG A 121 12.70 0.54 12.89
CA ARG A 121 13.99 1.15 12.54
C ARG A 121 14.94 1.23 13.71
N ALA A 122 14.44 1.54 14.90
CA ALA A 122 15.24 1.66 16.11
C ALA A 122 15.73 0.31 16.65
N LEU A 123 14.94 -0.75 16.45
CA LEU A 123 15.32 -2.11 16.86
C LEU A 123 16.35 -2.74 15.93
N LEU A 124 16.49 -2.23 14.70
CA LEU A 124 17.29 -2.84 13.65
C LEU A 124 18.71 -2.27 13.62
N PRO A 125 19.76 -3.13 13.64
CA PRO A 125 21.12 -2.70 13.43
C PRO A 125 21.30 -2.11 12.03
N ALA A 126 22.16 -1.08 11.88
CA ALA A 126 22.32 -0.33 10.65
C ALA A 126 22.58 -1.22 9.41
N TRP A 127 23.40 -2.25 9.56
CA TRP A 127 23.81 -3.17 8.49
C TRP A 127 22.73 -4.17 8.06
N ARG A 128 21.60 -4.30 8.81
CA ARG A 128 20.45 -5.15 8.46
C ARG A 128 19.12 -4.40 8.40
N ARG A 129 19.16 -3.09 8.42
CA ARG A 129 17.96 -2.26 8.49
C ARG A 129 17.05 -2.46 7.28
N SER A 130 17.59 -2.52 6.06
CA SER A 130 16.80 -2.75 4.85
C SER A 130 16.12 -4.12 4.86
N PHE A 131 16.85 -5.17 5.19
CA PHE A 131 16.29 -6.54 5.26
C PHE A 131 15.20 -6.66 6.34
N GLY A 132 15.46 -6.14 7.55
CA GLY A 132 14.49 -6.21 8.64
C GLY A 132 13.22 -5.38 8.34
N MET A 133 13.37 -4.23 7.69
CA MET A 133 12.23 -3.42 7.23
C MET A 133 11.42 -4.16 6.15
N SER A 134 12.08 -4.85 5.21
CA SER A 134 11.38 -5.65 4.20
C SER A 134 10.54 -6.77 4.80
N ILE A 135 11.07 -7.49 5.81
CA ILE A 135 10.30 -8.52 6.52
C ILE A 135 9.11 -7.91 7.25
N TYR A 136 9.30 -6.76 7.89
CA TYR A 136 8.21 -6.03 8.55
C TYR A 136 7.10 -5.64 7.56
N VAL A 137 7.46 -5.10 6.39
CA VAL A 137 6.50 -4.74 5.32
C VAL A 137 5.80 -5.98 4.77
N THR A 138 6.53 -7.08 4.59
CA THR A 138 5.94 -8.35 4.15
C THR A 138 4.86 -8.85 5.11
N ALA A 139 5.02 -8.65 6.42
CA ALA A 139 3.98 -9.01 7.39
C ALA A 139 2.68 -8.25 7.16
N GLY A 140 2.73 -6.95 6.80
CA GLY A 140 1.55 -6.18 6.39
C GLY A 140 0.91 -6.74 5.11
N THR A 141 1.71 -7.02 4.07
CA THR A 141 1.20 -7.62 2.82
C THR A 141 0.51 -8.97 3.08
N VAL A 142 1.06 -9.80 3.97
CA VAL A 142 0.39 -11.05 4.40
C VAL A 142 -0.92 -10.74 5.12
N GLY A 143 -0.97 -9.69 5.95
CA GLY A 143 -2.21 -9.21 6.58
C GLY A 143 -3.29 -8.88 5.56
N VAL A 144 -2.95 -8.08 4.53
CA VAL A 144 -3.89 -7.75 3.44
C VAL A 144 -4.38 -9.01 2.72
N ALA A 145 -3.51 -10.00 2.49
CA ALA A 145 -3.88 -11.24 1.82
C ALA A 145 -4.75 -12.17 2.68
N VAL A 146 -4.54 -12.20 3.98
CA VAL A 146 -5.30 -13.03 4.93
C VAL A 146 -6.66 -12.38 5.25
N GLY A 147 -6.77 -11.05 5.14
CA GLY A 147 -7.99 -10.29 5.41
C GLY A 147 -9.24 -10.84 4.70
N PRO A 148 -9.23 -11.06 3.38
CA PRO A 148 -10.37 -11.63 2.67
C PRO A 148 -10.80 -12.99 3.19
N LEU A 149 -9.84 -13.85 3.57
CA LEU A 149 -10.12 -15.21 4.09
C LEU A 149 -10.78 -15.13 5.45
N ILE A 150 -10.26 -14.29 6.36
CA ILE A 150 -10.88 -14.03 7.66
C ILE A 150 -12.29 -13.45 7.47
N GLY A 151 -12.42 -12.44 6.58
CA GLY A 151 -13.69 -11.80 6.28
C GLY A 151 -14.74 -12.80 5.81
N ILE A 152 -14.41 -13.65 4.83
CA ILE A 152 -15.33 -14.68 4.32
C ILE A 152 -15.76 -15.64 5.43
N LEU A 153 -14.82 -16.13 6.23
CA LEU A 153 -15.12 -17.04 7.34
C LEU A 153 -16.13 -16.42 8.33
N LEU A 154 -15.87 -15.18 8.74
CA LEU A 154 -16.72 -14.48 9.70
C LEU A 154 -18.09 -14.11 9.09
N PHE A 155 -18.10 -13.68 7.82
CA PHE A 155 -19.35 -13.27 7.16
C PHE A 155 -20.22 -14.46 6.78
N HIS A 156 -19.64 -15.63 6.50
CA HIS A 156 -20.40 -16.86 6.32
C HIS A 156 -21.11 -17.28 7.61
N ALA A 157 -20.42 -17.20 8.76
CA ALA A 157 -20.96 -17.62 10.04
C ALA A 157 -21.94 -16.60 10.67
N PHE A 158 -21.66 -15.29 10.54
CA PHE A 158 -22.34 -14.24 11.30
C PHE A 158 -22.90 -13.11 10.42
N GLY A 159 -22.89 -13.28 9.09
CA GLY A 159 -23.25 -12.20 8.16
C GLY A 159 -22.37 -10.97 8.37
N ILE A 160 -22.90 -9.79 8.07
CA ILE A 160 -22.16 -8.54 8.22
C ILE A 160 -21.73 -8.24 9.66
N HIS A 161 -22.46 -8.78 10.64
CA HIS A 161 -22.14 -8.60 12.07
C HIS A 161 -20.85 -9.33 12.49
N GLY A 162 -20.33 -10.23 11.64
CA GLY A 162 -19.03 -10.85 11.81
C GLY A 162 -17.87 -9.85 11.89
N THR A 163 -18.06 -8.60 11.41
CA THR A 163 -17.09 -7.53 11.63
C THR A 163 -16.80 -7.28 13.11
N GLY A 164 -17.80 -7.49 13.99
CA GLY A 164 -17.63 -7.31 15.44
C GLY A 164 -16.54 -8.17 16.05
N LEU A 165 -16.31 -9.37 15.51
CA LEU A 165 -15.27 -10.28 16.01
C LEU A 165 -13.85 -9.82 15.63
N LEU A 166 -13.72 -8.94 14.63
CA LEU A 166 -12.43 -8.35 14.23
C LEU A 166 -11.85 -7.44 15.33
N VAL A 167 -12.66 -7.02 16.31
CA VAL A 167 -12.15 -6.25 17.47
C VAL A 167 -11.15 -7.07 18.29
N ILE A 168 -11.34 -8.39 18.37
CA ILE A 168 -10.53 -9.28 19.22
C ILE A 168 -9.06 -9.28 18.82
N PRO A 169 -8.68 -9.65 17.57
CA PRO A 169 -7.27 -9.66 17.19
C PRO A 169 -6.62 -8.27 17.31
N GLY A 170 -7.36 -7.20 17.02
CA GLY A 170 -6.82 -5.84 17.12
C GLY A 170 -6.59 -5.38 18.56
N LEU A 171 -7.51 -5.64 19.49
CA LEU A 171 -7.33 -5.28 20.90
C LEU A 171 -6.28 -6.16 21.58
N VAL A 172 -6.25 -7.45 21.28
CA VAL A 172 -5.24 -8.38 21.83
C VAL A 172 -3.86 -7.96 21.35
N THR A 173 -3.68 -7.76 20.05
CA THR A 173 -2.39 -7.37 19.49
C THR A 173 -2.00 -5.94 19.91
N GLY A 174 -2.95 -5.01 19.92
CA GLY A 174 -2.73 -3.63 20.38
C GLY A 174 -2.33 -3.56 21.85
N GLY A 175 -3.02 -4.31 22.71
CA GLY A 175 -2.68 -4.43 24.13
C GLY A 175 -1.32 -5.10 24.36
N TYR A 176 -1.01 -6.15 23.60
CA TYR A 176 0.30 -6.80 23.62
C TYR A 176 1.42 -5.85 23.16
N LEU A 177 1.18 -5.04 22.13
CA LEU A 177 2.11 -3.99 21.71
C LEU A 177 2.34 -2.97 22.81
N LEU A 178 1.30 -2.45 23.45
CA LEU A 178 1.42 -1.50 24.56
C LEU A 178 2.26 -2.08 25.71
N TRP A 179 2.02 -3.34 26.05
CA TRP A 179 2.77 -4.02 27.11
C TRP A 179 4.21 -4.29 26.72
N ARG A 180 4.45 -4.82 25.52
CA ARG A 180 5.78 -5.29 25.08
C ARG A 180 6.73 -4.16 24.72
N MET A 181 6.18 -3.04 24.23
CA MET A 181 6.95 -1.86 23.80
C MET A 181 7.13 -0.82 24.92
N ARG A 182 6.70 -1.12 26.16
CA ARG A 182 6.96 -0.25 27.30
C ARG A 182 8.46 0.02 27.44
N GLY A 183 8.82 1.31 27.57
CA GLY A 183 10.22 1.74 27.69
C GLY A 183 11.03 1.78 26.39
N THR A 184 10.43 1.49 25.23
CA THR A 184 11.06 1.63 23.88
C THR A 184 10.52 2.82 23.11
N VAL A 185 10.09 3.86 23.79
CA VAL A 185 9.57 5.07 23.13
C VAL A 185 10.69 5.74 22.35
N GLN A 186 10.52 5.81 21.02
CA GLN A 186 11.41 6.55 20.13
C GLN A 186 10.80 7.93 19.86
N GLY A 187 11.58 8.96 20.05
CA GLY A 187 11.23 10.34 19.76
C GLY A 187 12.49 11.19 19.63
N GLY A 188 12.43 12.27 18.86
CA GLY A 188 13.51 13.27 18.80
C GLY A 188 14.53 13.09 17.68
N ILE A 189 14.25 12.28 16.64
CA ILE A 189 15.07 12.27 15.42
C ILE A 189 14.32 13.06 14.36
N GLY A 190 14.22 14.37 14.54
CA GLY A 190 13.78 15.27 13.49
C GLY A 190 14.77 15.27 12.31
N PRO A 191 14.32 15.50 11.06
CA PRO A 191 15.23 15.64 9.92
C PRO A 191 16.24 16.75 10.21
N SER A 192 17.52 16.46 10.04
CA SER A 192 18.58 17.46 10.19
C SER A 192 18.31 18.61 9.21
N ARG A 193 18.19 19.85 9.72
CA ARG A 193 18.07 21.06 8.90
C ARG A 193 19.21 21.19 7.89
N ALA A 194 20.39 20.65 8.16
CA ALA A 194 21.55 20.66 7.28
C ALA A 194 21.31 19.84 5.98
N ALA A 195 20.56 18.73 6.04
CA ALA A 195 20.25 17.94 4.86
C ALA A 195 19.26 18.65 3.90
N ALA A 196 18.45 19.58 4.40
CA ALA A 196 17.47 20.31 3.59
C ALA A 196 18.11 21.48 2.80
N ALA A 197 19.23 22.03 3.28
CA ALA A 197 19.89 23.18 2.68
C ALA A 197 20.75 22.83 1.45
N ALA A 198 21.18 21.58 1.31
CA ALA A 198 22.11 21.11 0.26
C ALA A 198 21.42 20.59 -1.01
N ALA A 199 20.18 21.02 -1.32
CA ALA A 199 19.40 20.47 -2.41
C ALA A 199 19.82 21.02 -3.78
N GLY A 200 20.36 20.15 -4.64
CA GLY A 200 20.50 20.41 -6.08
C GLY A 200 19.16 20.58 -6.80
N ARG A 201 19.19 21.00 -8.07
CA ARG A 201 17.97 21.09 -8.90
C ARG A 201 17.38 19.70 -9.12
N VAL A 202 16.16 19.49 -8.59
CA VAL A 202 15.41 18.25 -8.80
C VAL A 202 15.05 18.11 -10.29
N PRO A 203 15.30 16.96 -10.93
CA PRO A 203 14.86 16.71 -12.30
C PRO A 203 13.33 16.46 -12.33
N VAL A 204 12.57 17.57 -12.31
CA VAL A 204 11.11 17.59 -12.12
C VAL A 204 10.39 16.70 -13.13
N MET A 205 10.80 16.73 -14.41
CA MET A 205 10.16 15.90 -15.44
C MET A 205 10.36 14.41 -15.18
N ALA A 206 11.58 13.98 -14.83
CA ALA A 206 11.85 12.58 -14.52
C ALA A 206 11.06 12.11 -13.29
N LEU A 207 10.99 12.97 -12.26
CA LEU A 207 10.20 12.69 -11.06
C LEU A 207 8.70 12.63 -11.37
N ALA A 208 8.17 13.53 -12.18
CA ALA A 208 6.77 13.55 -12.60
C ALA A 208 6.39 12.27 -13.36
N VAL A 209 7.28 11.78 -14.24
CA VAL A 209 7.10 10.51 -14.95
C VAL A 209 7.04 9.34 -13.96
N VAL A 210 7.98 9.27 -13.01
CA VAL A 210 7.98 8.21 -11.98
C VAL A 210 6.69 8.23 -11.17
N ILE A 211 6.25 9.42 -10.72
CA ILE A 211 5.01 9.59 -9.96
C ILE A 211 3.80 9.20 -10.81
N GLY A 212 3.71 9.65 -12.06
CA GLY A 212 2.60 9.35 -12.96
C GLY A 212 2.43 7.85 -13.20
N VAL A 213 3.54 7.14 -13.44
CA VAL A 213 3.53 5.68 -13.57
C VAL A 213 3.08 5.01 -12.26
N MET A 214 3.57 5.47 -11.11
CA MET A 214 3.15 4.94 -9.79
C MET A 214 1.67 5.14 -9.54
N MET A 215 1.14 6.34 -9.81
CA MET A 215 -0.28 6.67 -9.64
C MET A 215 -1.18 5.77 -10.49
N SER A 216 -0.87 5.60 -11.77
CA SER A 216 -1.63 4.76 -12.69
C SER A 216 -1.63 3.28 -12.26
N ARG A 217 -0.48 2.76 -11.85
CA ARG A 217 -0.38 1.39 -11.35
C ARG A 217 -1.16 1.18 -10.05
N SER A 218 -1.03 2.12 -9.11
CA SER A 218 -1.79 2.06 -7.85
C SER A 218 -3.30 2.07 -8.11
N TRP A 219 -3.76 2.90 -9.04
CA TRP A 219 -5.17 2.90 -9.46
C TRP A 219 -5.59 1.51 -9.92
N THR A 220 -4.88 0.93 -10.90
CA THR A 220 -5.18 -0.40 -11.44
C THR A 220 -5.24 -1.47 -10.35
N VAL A 221 -4.19 -1.56 -9.53
CA VAL A 221 -4.09 -2.56 -8.45
C VAL A 221 -5.27 -2.46 -7.49
N ASN A 222 -5.55 -1.24 -6.99
CA ASN A 222 -6.60 -1.04 -5.99
C ASN A 222 -8.00 -1.34 -6.55
N VAL A 223 -8.26 -0.99 -7.81
CA VAL A 223 -9.55 -1.28 -8.45
C VAL A 223 -9.76 -2.78 -8.62
N PHE A 224 -8.76 -3.52 -9.12
CA PHE A 224 -8.87 -4.98 -9.25
C PHE A 224 -9.04 -5.65 -7.88
N GLN A 225 -8.28 -5.25 -6.87
CA GLN A 225 -8.43 -5.80 -5.52
C GLN A 225 -9.81 -5.50 -4.92
N ALA A 226 -10.31 -4.26 -5.07
CA ALA A 226 -11.58 -3.85 -4.49
C ALA A 226 -12.79 -4.50 -5.15
N PHE A 227 -12.81 -4.60 -6.47
CA PHE A 227 -14.01 -5.04 -7.20
C PHE A 227 -14.00 -6.52 -7.60
N THR A 228 -12.90 -7.24 -7.51
CA THR A 228 -12.87 -8.69 -7.80
C THR A 228 -13.95 -9.46 -7.02
N PRO A 229 -14.10 -9.35 -5.68
CA PRO A 229 -15.14 -10.07 -4.96
C PRO A 229 -16.56 -9.71 -5.42
N THR A 230 -16.82 -8.42 -5.64
CA THR A 230 -18.13 -7.95 -6.09
C THR A 230 -18.45 -8.44 -7.50
N TRP A 231 -17.49 -8.42 -8.41
CA TRP A 231 -17.66 -8.88 -9.79
C TRP A 231 -17.95 -10.37 -9.83
N TYR A 232 -17.17 -11.20 -9.13
CA TYR A 232 -17.39 -12.64 -9.10
C TYR A 232 -18.70 -13.01 -8.41
N LYS A 233 -19.15 -12.27 -7.39
CA LYS A 233 -20.50 -12.42 -6.84
C LYS A 233 -21.58 -12.14 -7.88
N GLN A 234 -21.42 -11.07 -8.71
CA GLN A 234 -22.37 -10.78 -9.81
C GLN A 234 -22.39 -11.87 -10.88
N LEU A 235 -21.28 -12.59 -11.08
CA LEU A 235 -21.19 -13.76 -11.97
C LEU A 235 -21.78 -15.04 -11.36
N GLY A 236 -22.31 -14.99 -10.12
CA GLY A 236 -22.92 -16.13 -9.44
C GLY A 236 -21.97 -17.00 -8.62
N TYR A 237 -20.70 -16.61 -8.46
CA TYR A 237 -19.76 -17.35 -7.61
C TYR A 237 -19.96 -17.05 -6.14
N GLY A 238 -19.79 -18.08 -5.29
CA GLY A 238 -19.89 -17.96 -3.84
C GLY A 238 -18.64 -17.37 -3.17
N PRO A 239 -18.77 -17.03 -1.87
CA PRO A 239 -17.68 -16.51 -1.06
C PRO A 239 -16.42 -17.39 -1.04
N GLU A 240 -16.60 -18.70 -1.10
CA GLU A 240 -15.55 -19.73 -1.15
C GLU A 240 -14.69 -19.66 -2.42
N PHE A 241 -15.18 -18.99 -3.47
CA PHE A 241 -14.43 -18.74 -4.69
C PHE A 241 -13.75 -17.37 -4.67
N TYR A 242 -14.52 -16.28 -4.45
CA TYR A 242 -13.98 -14.94 -4.59
C TYR A 242 -13.10 -14.47 -3.42
N GLY A 243 -13.25 -15.06 -2.24
CA GLY A 243 -12.37 -14.79 -1.10
C GLY A 243 -10.93 -15.25 -1.34
N PRO A 244 -10.71 -16.56 -1.64
CA PRO A 244 -9.40 -17.06 -2.04
C PRO A 244 -8.83 -16.37 -3.28
N LEU A 245 -9.66 -16.00 -4.26
CA LEU A 245 -9.22 -15.27 -5.44
C LEU A 245 -8.65 -13.89 -5.07
N ALA A 246 -9.34 -13.13 -4.19
CA ALA A 246 -8.86 -11.85 -3.69
C ALA A 246 -7.52 -12.00 -2.95
N ALA A 247 -7.40 -13.02 -2.10
CA ALA A 247 -6.14 -13.34 -1.42
C ALA A 247 -5.00 -13.68 -2.42
N THR A 248 -5.33 -14.43 -3.48
CA THR A 248 -4.38 -14.83 -4.52
C THR A 248 -3.78 -13.61 -5.24
N LEU A 249 -4.59 -12.61 -5.58
CA LEU A 249 -4.11 -11.38 -6.23
C LEU A 249 -3.06 -10.66 -5.34
N VAL A 250 -3.30 -10.58 -4.04
CA VAL A 250 -2.40 -9.91 -3.10
C VAL A 250 -1.12 -10.71 -2.88
N LEU A 251 -1.22 -12.03 -2.68
CA LEU A 251 -0.05 -12.89 -2.50
C LEU A 251 0.84 -12.89 -3.75
N ALA A 252 0.24 -12.94 -4.94
CA ALA A 252 0.97 -12.86 -6.19
C ALA A 252 1.72 -11.52 -6.33
N SER A 253 1.16 -10.41 -5.82
CA SER A 253 1.84 -9.11 -5.81
C SER A 253 3.08 -9.10 -4.91
N ALA A 254 3.01 -9.78 -3.76
CA ALA A 254 4.16 -9.92 -2.86
C ALA A 254 5.30 -10.70 -3.52
N VAL A 255 4.98 -11.83 -4.17
CA VAL A 255 5.96 -12.63 -4.93
C VAL A 255 6.52 -11.82 -6.10
N GLY A 256 5.67 -11.11 -6.83
CA GLY A 256 6.06 -10.23 -7.93
C GLY A 256 7.02 -9.12 -7.50
N THR A 257 6.80 -8.54 -6.32
CA THR A 257 7.67 -7.49 -5.77
C THR A 257 9.10 -7.98 -5.58
N VAL A 258 9.29 -9.18 -5.03
CA VAL A 258 10.63 -9.79 -4.86
C VAL A 258 11.22 -10.17 -6.21
N GLY A 259 10.43 -10.82 -7.08
CA GLY A 259 10.86 -11.25 -8.41
C GLY A 259 11.28 -10.07 -9.29
N CYS A 260 10.49 -9.03 -9.38
CA CYS A 260 10.81 -7.84 -10.17
C CYS A 260 11.99 -7.05 -9.61
N GLY A 261 12.18 -7.03 -8.29
CA GLY A 261 13.39 -6.46 -7.67
C GLY A 261 14.64 -7.16 -8.18
N THR A 262 14.67 -8.51 -8.13
CA THR A 262 15.80 -9.33 -8.62
C THR A 262 16.03 -9.16 -10.13
N LEU A 263 14.96 -9.10 -10.92
CA LEU A 263 15.05 -8.85 -12.36
C LEU A 263 15.58 -7.44 -12.67
N ALA A 264 15.20 -6.45 -11.87
CA ALA A 264 15.65 -5.07 -12.05
C ALA A 264 17.15 -4.89 -11.79
N ASP A 265 17.73 -5.65 -10.85
CA ASP A 265 19.16 -5.65 -10.59
C ASP A 265 19.95 -6.21 -11.80
N ARG A 266 19.34 -7.11 -12.59
CA ARG A 266 19.96 -7.72 -13.76
C ARG A 266 19.72 -6.97 -15.07
N TYR A 267 18.49 -6.48 -15.29
CA TYR A 267 18.03 -5.93 -16.57
C TYR A 267 17.76 -4.42 -16.54
N GLY A 268 17.95 -3.78 -15.37
CA GLY A 268 17.64 -2.38 -15.13
C GLY A 268 16.16 -2.15 -14.82
N ARG A 269 15.92 -1.16 -13.95
CA ARG A 269 14.57 -0.84 -13.41
C ARG A 269 13.58 -0.44 -14.49
N ARG A 270 13.99 0.44 -15.42
CA ARG A 270 13.15 0.89 -16.53
C ARG A 270 12.66 -0.26 -17.40
N SER A 271 13.54 -1.21 -17.74
CA SER A 271 13.20 -2.37 -18.60
C SER A 271 12.17 -3.26 -17.92
N VAL A 272 12.33 -3.55 -16.63
CA VAL A 272 11.39 -4.36 -15.85
C VAL A 272 10.04 -3.66 -15.71
N ILE A 273 10.02 -2.37 -15.45
CA ILE A 273 8.79 -1.58 -15.38
C ILE A 273 8.02 -1.61 -16.70
N LEU A 274 8.70 -1.37 -17.83
CA LEU A 274 8.08 -1.42 -19.14
C LEU A 274 7.59 -2.83 -19.49
N ALA A 275 8.39 -3.86 -19.24
CA ALA A 275 7.99 -5.25 -19.48
C ALA A 275 6.75 -5.64 -18.67
N THR A 276 6.70 -5.30 -17.39
CA THR A 276 5.53 -5.59 -16.56
C THR A 276 4.29 -4.83 -16.99
N LEU A 277 4.41 -3.58 -17.45
CA LEU A 277 3.28 -2.82 -18.01
C LEU A 277 2.77 -3.45 -19.31
N VAL A 278 3.67 -3.79 -20.25
CA VAL A 278 3.29 -4.43 -21.52
C VAL A 278 2.58 -5.77 -21.27
N LEU A 279 3.12 -6.60 -20.38
CA LEU A 279 2.52 -7.88 -20.01
C LEU A 279 1.22 -7.75 -19.22
N SER A 280 1.00 -6.61 -18.53
CA SER A 280 -0.27 -6.35 -17.83
C SER A 280 -1.45 -6.20 -18.79
N VAL A 281 -1.23 -5.75 -20.05
CA VAL A 281 -2.30 -5.61 -21.04
C VAL A 281 -2.96 -6.96 -21.34
N PRO A 282 -2.24 -7.99 -21.84
CA PRO A 282 -2.87 -9.28 -22.05
C PRO A 282 -3.37 -9.93 -20.76
N ALA A 283 -2.71 -9.71 -19.61
CA ALA A 283 -3.18 -10.24 -18.34
C ALA A 283 -4.55 -9.68 -17.94
N ILE A 284 -4.79 -8.36 -18.11
CA ILE A 284 -6.08 -7.73 -17.85
C ILE A 284 -7.15 -8.27 -18.83
N LEU A 285 -6.82 -8.41 -20.11
CA LEU A 285 -7.74 -8.95 -21.10
C LEU A 285 -8.12 -10.40 -20.79
N LEU A 286 -7.14 -11.25 -20.46
CA LEU A 286 -7.40 -12.65 -20.11
C LEU A 286 -8.27 -12.76 -18.86
N TYR A 287 -7.99 -11.96 -17.83
CA TYR A 287 -8.77 -11.96 -16.58
C TYR A 287 -10.22 -11.53 -16.82
N THR A 288 -10.44 -10.51 -17.65
CA THR A 288 -11.76 -9.93 -17.85
C THR A 288 -12.58 -10.68 -18.89
N LEU A 289 -11.97 -11.24 -19.95
CA LEU A 289 -12.67 -11.94 -21.02
C LEU A 289 -12.98 -13.40 -20.69
N PHE A 290 -12.17 -14.03 -19.81
CA PHE A 290 -12.30 -15.43 -19.43
C PHE A 290 -12.52 -15.58 -17.92
N PRO A 291 -13.66 -15.09 -17.38
CA PRO A 291 -13.98 -15.26 -15.97
C PRO A 291 -14.24 -16.74 -15.66
N GLY A 292 -14.10 -17.12 -14.38
CA GLY A 292 -14.31 -18.48 -13.91
C GLY A 292 -13.06 -19.05 -13.25
N PRO A 293 -12.85 -20.39 -13.23
CA PRO A 293 -11.72 -21.01 -12.55
C PRO A 293 -10.32 -20.52 -13.04
N TRP A 294 -10.23 -20.12 -14.30
CA TRP A 294 -9.03 -19.50 -14.87
C TRP A 294 -8.62 -18.18 -14.22
N ALA A 295 -9.53 -17.56 -13.47
CA ALA A 295 -9.26 -16.32 -12.74
C ALA A 295 -8.12 -16.44 -11.73
N PHE A 296 -7.91 -17.62 -11.15
CA PHE A 296 -6.78 -17.82 -10.25
C PHE A 296 -5.45 -17.68 -11.00
N ALA A 297 -5.31 -18.31 -12.17
CA ALA A 297 -4.10 -18.18 -12.99
C ALA A 297 -3.91 -16.77 -13.52
N THR A 298 -4.95 -16.17 -14.08
CA THR A 298 -4.88 -14.80 -14.62
C THR A 298 -4.80 -13.75 -13.51
N GLY A 299 -5.39 -14.01 -12.34
CA GLY A 299 -5.25 -13.18 -11.13
C GLY A 299 -3.84 -13.20 -10.57
N ILE A 300 -3.14 -14.35 -10.62
CA ILE A 300 -1.70 -14.42 -10.30
C ILE A 300 -0.92 -13.52 -11.26
N LEU A 301 -1.21 -13.53 -12.55
CA LEU A 301 -0.55 -12.66 -13.52
C LEU A 301 -0.80 -11.18 -13.22
N ILE A 302 -2.05 -10.79 -12.94
CA ILE A 302 -2.38 -9.39 -12.58
C ILE A 302 -1.67 -8.99 -11.29
N GLY A 303 -1.79 -9.79 -10.23
CA GLY A 303 -1.15 -9.51 -8.95
C GLY A 303 0.37 -9.37 -9.11
N PHE A 304 1.00 -10.34 -9.78
CA PHE A 304 2.45 -10.33 -10.02
C PHE A 304 2.90 -9.13 -10.84
N LEU A 305 2.20 -8.78 -11.92
CA LEU A 305 2.62 -7.73 -12.85
C LEU A 305 2.27 -6.32 -12.35
N ALA A 306 1.08 -6.14 -11.76
CA ALA A 306 0.56 -4.81 -11.48
C ALA A 306 1.19 -4.14 -10.24
N ALA A 307 1.43 -4.87 -9.14
CA ALA A 307 1.95 -4.29 -7.90
C ALA A 307 3.47 -4.37 -7.74
N SER A 308 4.14 -5.22 -8.52
CA SER A 308 5.52 -5.65 -8.29
C SER A 308 6.58 -4.56 -8.42
N THR A 309 6.30 -3.46 -9.10
CA THR A 309 7.31 -2.42 -9.40
C THR A 309 7.25 -1.19 -8.51
N ALA A 310 6.34 -1.15 -7.52
CA ALA A 310 6.25 -0.02 -6.59
C ALA A 310 7.58 0.29 -5.86
N PRO A 311 8.34 -0.68 -5.35
CA PRO A 311 9.65 -0.41 -4.76
C PRO A 311 10.67 0.16 -5.76
N LEU A 312 10.60 -0.25 -7.03
CA LEU A 312 11.50 0.27 -8.07
C LEU A 312 11.23 1.75 -8.35
N MET A 313 9.94 2.15 -8.40
CA MET A 313 9.56 3.57 -8.53
C MET A 313 10.01 4.39 -7.33
N LEU A 314 9.86 3.83 -6.12
CA LEU A 314 10.32 4.47 -4.89
C LEU A 314 11.83 4.70 -4.90
N LEU A 315 12.62 3.69 -5.26
CA LEU A 315 14.07 3.81 -5.36
C LEU A 315 14.50 4.82 -6.42
N MET A 316 13.83 4.85 -7.59
CA MET A 316 14.10 5.85 -8.62
C MET A 316 13.83 7.26 -8.11
N ALA A 317 12.70 7.50 -7.44
CA ALA A 317 12.39 8.81 -6.89
C ALA A 317 13.38 9.24 -5.80
N GLN A 318 13.79 8.33 -4.93
CA GLN A 318 14.81 8.60 -3.90
C GLN A 318 16.16 8.96 -4.50
N GLN A 319 16.55 8.36 -5.63
CA GLN A 319 17.79 8.72 -6.33
C GLN A 319 17.66 10.07 -7.05
N LEU A 320 16.52 10.39 -7.66
CA LEU A 320 16.25 11.68 -8.29
C LEU A 320 16.23 12.84 -7.29
N MET A 321 15.97 12.55 -6.02
CA MET A 321 15.92 13.52 -4.91
C MET A 321 16.79 13.03 -3.73
N ALA A 322 18.03 12.63 -3.97
CA ALA A 322 18.85 11.96 -2.96
C ALA A 322 19.10 12.83 -1.71
N SER A 323 19.16 14.17 -1.85
CA SER A 323 19.21 15.12 -0.72
C SER A 323 17.90 15.21 0.07
N ARG A 324 16.78 14.77 -0.50
CA ARG A 324 15.42 14.81 0.09
C ARG A 324 14.69 13.48 -0.11
N ALA A 325 15.39 12.36 0.06
CA ALA A 325 14.86 11.02 -0.19
C ALA A 325 13.58 10.70 0.61
N GLY A 326 13.45 11.24 1.82
CA GLY A 326 12.22 11.15 2.61
C GLY A 326 11.02 11.84 1.94
N LEU A 327 11.22 13.06 1.41
CA LEU A 327 10.19 13.77 0.66
C LEU A 327 9.81 13.03 -0.63
N ALA A 328 10.81 12.49 -1.36
CA ALA A 328 10.58 11.68 -2.56
C ALA A 328 9.71 10.45 -2.24
N SER A 329 10.02 9.76 -1.14
CA SER A 329 9.23 8.62 -0.67
C SER A 329 7.79 9.01 -0.35
N GLY A 330 7.60 10.09 0.39
CA GLY A 330 6.29 10.61 0.74
C GLY A 330 5.46 11.00 -0.49
N LEU A 331 6.07 11.65 -1.48
CA LEU A 331 5.40 12.02 -2.72
C LEU A 331 4.96 10.80 -3.52
N VAL A 332 5.88 9.85 -3.79
CA VAL A 332 5.57 8.68 -4.63
C VAL A 332 4.55 7.76 -3.95
N MET A 333 4.77 7.42 -2.69
CA MET A 333 3.87 6.53 -1.97
C MET A 333 2.54 7.21 -1.64
N GLY A 334 2.58 8.45 -1.15
CA GLY A 334 1.38 9.20 -0.77
C GLY A 334 0.45 9.43 -1.97
N LEU A 335 0.99 9.95 -3.09
CA LEU A 335 0.20 10.15 -4.31
C LEU A 335 -0.28 8.83 -4.91
N GLY A 336 0.55 7.76 -4.85
CA GLY A 336 0.15 6.44 -5.27
C GLY A 336 -1.05 5.91 -4.47
N PHE A 337 -0.99 5.96 -3.15
CA PHE A 337 -2.07 5.49 -2.28
C PHE A 337 -3.35 6.32 -2.44
N VAL A 338 -3.22 7.65 -2.47
CA VAL A 338 -4.37 8.55 -2.67
C VAL A 338 -5.03 8.28 -4.02
N THR A 339 -4.25 8.14 -5.10
CA THR A 339 -4.80 7.87 -6.44
C THR A 339 -5.46 6.50 -6.50
N GLY A 340 -4.86 5.47 -5.87
CA GLY A 340 -5.47 4.16 -5.75
C GLY A 340 -6.82 4.21 -5.03
N ALA A 341 -6.90 4.95 -3.92
CA ALA A 341 -8.14 5.10 -3.15
C ALA A 341 -9.23 5.87 -3.91
N ILE A 342 -8.87 6.97 -4.60
CA ILE A 342 -9.80 7.76 -5.45
C ILE A 342 -10.24 6.95 -6.68
N GLY A 343 -9.37 6.13 -7.22
CA GLY A 343 -9.65 5.29 -8.39
C GLY A 343 -10.83 4.33 -8.18
N ILE A 344 -11.05 3.83 -6.96
CA ILE A 344 -12.12 2.88 -6.66
C ILE A 344 -13.50 3.48 -6.91
N PRO A 345 -13.92 4.61 -6.31
CA PRO A 345 -15.24 5.19 -6.58
C PRO A 345 -15.39 5.69 -8.02
N ILE A 346 -14.32 6.18 -8.67
CA ILE A 346 -14.36 6.56 -10.08
C ILE A 346 -14.67 5.34 -10.96
N ASN A 347 -13.93 4.22 -10.78
CA ASN A 347 -14.22 2.98 -11.52
C ASN A 347 -15.58 2.39 -11.15
N GLY A 348 -16.02 2.57 -9.90
CA GLY A 348 -17.38 2.23 -9.48
C GLY A 348 -18.43 2.97 -10.29
N ALA A 349 -18.29 4.30 -10.50
CA ALA A 349 -19.18 5.10 -11.33
C ALA A 349 -19.17 4.66 -12.80
N ILE A 350 -18.00 4.33 -13.35
CA ILE A 350 -17.89 3.73 -14.69
C ILE A 350 -18.62 2.39 -14.72
N ALA A 351 -18.42 1.56 -13.69
CA ALA A 351 -19.05 0.23 -13.61
C ALA A 351 -20.58 0.30 -13.41
N ASP A 352 -21.09 1.31 -12.72
CA ASP A 352 -22.52 1.57 -12.59
C ASP A 352 -23.17 1.85 -13.97
N SER A 353 -22.41 2.43 -14.92
CA SER A 353 -22.93 2.76 -16.27
C SER A 353 -22.73 1.65 -17.30
N ILE A 354 -21.57 0.95 -17.27
CA ILE A 354 -21.21 -0.02 -18.34
C ILE A 354 -20.97 -1.44 -17.82
N GLY A 355 -21.15 -1.68 -16.52
CA GLY A 355 -20.91 -2.97 -15.85
C GLY A 355 -19.45 -3.16 -15.41
N LEU A 356 -19.23 -4.01 -14.38
CA LEU A 356 -17.92 -4.23 -13.79
C LEU A 356 -16.89 -4.80 -14.77
N GLN A 357 -17.28 -5.76 -15.60
CA GLN A 357 -16.37 -6.36 -16.59
C GLN A 357 -15.77 -5.29 -17.52
N ARG A 358 -16.62 -4.45 -18.12
CA ARG A 358 -16.16 -3.38 -19.03
C ARG A 358 -15.37 -2.31 -18.30
N SER A 359 -15.78 -1.95 -17.08
CA SER A 359 -15.03 -1.01 -16.22
C SER A 359 -13.63 -1.50 -15.92
N LEU A 360 -13.45 -2.79 -15.59
CA LEU A 360 -12.12 -3.39 -15.40
C LEU A 360 -11.32 -3.40 -16.70
N MET A 361 -11.96 -3.61 -17.86
CA MET A 361 -11.28 -3.55 -19.16
C MET A 361 -10.78 -2.14 -19.51
N THR A 362 -11.35 -1.06 -18.99
CA THR A 362 -10.84 0.31 -19.23
C THR A 362 -9.41 0.49 -18.74
N HIS A 363 -8.96 -0.34 -17.81
CA HIS A 363 -7.57 -0.34 -17.35
C HIS A 363 -6.56 -0.74 -18.43
N VAL A 364 -6.98 -1.41 -19.50
CA VAL A 364 -6.14 -1.64 -20.69
C VAL A 364 -5.71 -0.30 -21.26
N VAL A 365 -6.67 0.63 -21.44
CA VAL A 365 -6.38 1.99 -21.97
C VAL A 365 -5.47 2.74 -21.00
N LEU A 366 -5.76 2.69 -19.68
CA LEU A 366 -4.93 3.33 -18.66
C LEU A 366 -3.50 2.79 -18.68
N VAL A 367 -3.31 1.47 -18.80
CA VAL A 367 -1.98 0.83 -18.86
C VAL A 367 -1.27 1.19 -20.17
N VAL A 368 -1.96 1.23 -21.31
CA VAL A 368 -1.36 1.64 -22.59
C VAL A 368 -0.87 3.10 -22.54
N VAL A 369 -1.67 4.00 -21.99
CA VAL A 369 -1.24 5.40 -21.73
C VAL A 369 -0.02 5.42 -20.80
N THR A 370 -0.04 4.58 -19.75
CA THR A 370 1.07 4.48 -18.80
C THR A 370 2.35 3.95 -19.46
N ILE A 371 2.26 3.01 -20.42
CA ILE A 371 3.42 2.57 -21.22
C ILE A 371 4.03 3.75 -21.96
N GLY A 372 3.20 4.61 -22.59
CA GLY A 372 3.66 5.83 -23.25
C GLY A 372 4.39 6.77 -22.29
N ILE A 373 3.85 6.98 -21.08
CA ILE A 373 4.50 7.79 -20.03
C ILE A 373 5.80 7.13 -19.55
N ALA A 374 5.78 5.81 -19.31
CA ALA A 374 6.92 5.05 -18.82
C ALA A 374 8.08 4.99 -19.82
N TRP A 375 7.81 5.24 -21.11
CA TRP A 375 8.86 5.36 -22.12
C TRP A 375 9.86 6.49 -21.81
N PHE A 376 9.41 7.51 -21.08
CA PHE A 376 10.24 8.65 -20.65
C PHE A 376 10.92 8.42 -19.29
N LEU A 377 10.77 7.24 -18.66
CA LEU A 377 11.52 6.89 -17.46
C LEU A 377 13.04 6.98 -17.74
N PRO A 378 13.82 7.57 -16.82
CA PRO A 378 15.26 7.64 -16.99
C PRO A 378 15.89 6.26 -17.05
N ARG A 379 16.88 6.10 -17.92
CA ARG A 379 17.72 4.88 -18.02
C ARG A 379 18.71 4.83 -16.86
N GLU A 380 19.25 3.67 -16.54
CA GLU A 380 20.21 3.49 -15.43
C GLU A 380 21.39 4.48 -15.54
N ALA A 381 22.00 4.61 -16.72
CA ALA A 381 23.10 5.56 -16.96
C ALA A 381 22.70 7.04 -16.71
N GLN A 382 21.42 7.39 -16.85
CA GLN A 382 20.95 8.72 -16.50
C GLN A 382 20.74 8.86 -14.98
N MET A 383 20.31 7.79 -14.34
CA MET A 383 20.14 7.75 -12.88
C MET A 383 21.48 7.86 -12.16
N GLU A 384 22.53 7.19 -12.66
CA GLU A 384 23.90 7.29 -12.17
C GLU A 384 24.42 8.73 -12.26
N ARG A 385 24.25 9.40 -13.41
CA ARG A 385 24.64 10.81 -13.59
C ARG A 385 23.91 11.75 -12.62
N TYR A 386 22.65 11.48 -12.28
CA TYR A 386 21.93 12.28 -11.28
C TYR A 386 22.52 12.08 -9.88
N SER A 387 22.88 10.85 -9.52
CA SER A 387 23.50 10.53 -8.23
C SER A 387 24.89 11.17 -8.10
N GLU A 388 25.76 11.02 -9.10
CA GLU A 388 27.10 11.61 -9.14
C GLU A 388 27.05 13.17 -9.04
N ARG A 389 26.12 13.77 -9.73
CA ARG A 389 25.94 15.23 -9.72
C ARG A 389 25.54 15.74 -8.33
N GLU A 390 24.68 15.01 -7.63
CA GLU A 390 24.32 15.36 -6.26
C GLU A 390 25.47 15.12 -5.27
N GLU A 391 26.27 14.08 -5.44
CA GLU A 391 27.46 13.82 -4.62
C GLU A 391 28.50 14.93 -4.78
N VAL A 392 28.77 15.38 -6.02
CA VAL A 392 29.68 16.50 -6.30
C VAL A 392 29.16 17.79 -5.67
N LEU A 393 27.86 18.05 -5.73
CA LEU A 393 27.26 19.24 -5.11
C LEU A 393 27.37 19.19 -3.57
N ARG A 394 27.19 18.03 -2.97
CA ARG A 394 27.37 17.82 -1.53
C ARG A 394 28.83 18.03 -1.11
N ALA A 395 29.75 17.47 -1.88
CA ALA A 395 31.19 17.63 -1.59
C ALA A 395 31.62 19.11 -1.64
N ARG A 396 31.07 19.91 -2.57
CA ARG A 396 31.34 21.36 -2.68
C ARG A 396 30.73 22.19 -1.53
N GLN A 397 29.71 21.68 -0.86
CA GLN A 397 29.03 22.39 0.23
C GLN A 397 29.51 21.90 1.62
N ALA A 398 30.41 20.91 1.69
CA ALA A 398 30.99 20.45 2.93
C ALA A 398 31.89 21.57 3.53
N PRO A 399 31.73 21.95 4.80
CA PRO A 399 32.57 22.99 5.41
C PRO A 399 34.02 22.51 5.43
N GLY A 400 34.92 23.30 4.78
CA GLY A 400 36.37 23.06 4.75
C GLY A 400 36.96 22.69 3.39
N VAL A 401 36.17 22.60 2.31
CA VAL A 401 36.70 22.41 0.95
C VAL A 401 36.92 23.79 0.30
N PRO A 402 38.14 24.18 -0.07
CA PRO A 402 38.39 25.43 -0.79
C PRO A 402 37.67 25.43 -2.14
N SER A 403 37.02 26.53 -2.49
CA SER A 403 36.49 26.72 -3.84
C SER A 403 37.66 26.65 -4.86
N PRO A 404 37.52 25.87 -5.94
CA PRO A 404 38.51 25.87 -7.00
C PRO A 404 38.63 27.27 -7.60
N PRO A 405 39.85 27.67 -8.05
CA PRO A 405 40.15 29.00 -8.61
C PRO A 405 39.31 29.32 -9.85
#